data_6857c8baec2d6d9d8fde00e438a65be1
#
_entry.id   6857c8baec2d6d9d8fde00e438a65be1
#
_cell.length_a   1.000
_cell.length_b   1.000
_cell.length_c   1.000
_cell.angle_alpha   90.00
_cell.angle_beta   90.00
_cell.angle_gamma   90.00
#
_symmetry.space_group_name_H-M   'P 1'
#
loop_
_entity.id
_entity.type
_entity.pdbx_description
1 polymer ?
#
loop_
_entity_poly.entity_id
_entity_poly.type
_entity_poly.pdbx_seq_one_letter_code
_entity_poly.pdbx_strand_id
1 'polypeptide(L)' 'MVISVKRILFQGDSITDMYRVRDLDHYAGCGYATLVSAQLGYENPGEYTFINRGIGGDRSIDILARIKKDAINLKPDY' A
#
# COMPACT_ATOMS: atom_id res chain seq x y z
N MET A 1 25.88 7.08 7.12
CA MET A 1 25.31 6.65 5.83
C MET A 1 23.80 6.88 5.86
N VAL A 2 23.27 7.57 4.88
CA VAL A 2 21.83 7.76 4.76
C VAL A 2 21.25 6.62 3.96
N ILE A 3 20.38 5.84 4.58
CA ILE A 3 19.64 4.76 3.89
C ILE A 3 18.36 5.37 3.35
N SER A 4 18.20 5.33 2.03
CA SER A 4 16.98 5.79 1.36
C SER A 4 15.89 4.75 1.57
N VAL A 5 14.83 5.12 2.30
CA VAL A 5 13.67 4.24 2.51
C VAL A 5 12.78 4.31 1.27
N LYS A 6 12.46 3.14 0.71
CA LYS A 6 11.58 3.03 -0.45
C LYS A 6 10.15 2.83 -0.02
N ARG A 7 9.25 3.44 -0.77
CA ARG A 7 7.81 3.38 -0.49
C ARG A 7 7.13 2.41 -1.43
N ILE A 8 6.45 1.42 -0.87
CA ILE A 8 5.66 0.44 -1.61
C ILE A 8 4.19 0.73 -1.38
N LEU A 9 3.46 0.92 -2.46
CA LEU A 9 2.03 1.21 -2.45
C LEU A 9 1.25 0.01 -2.97
N PHE A 10 0.24 -0.40 -2.22
CA PHE A 10 -0.75 -1.40 -2.67
C PHE A 10 -2.01 -0.66 -3.07
N GLN A 11 -2.39 -0.77 -4.32
CA GLN A 11 -3.58 -0.13 -4.87
C GLN A 11 -4.47 -1.17 -5.53
N GLY A 12 -5.76 -1.09 -5.27
CA GLY A 12 -6.71 -2.03 -5.86
C GLY A 12 -8.08 -1.98 -5.18
N ASP A 13 -8.79 -3.09 -5.27
CA ASP A 13 -10.16 -3.27 -4.78
C ASP A 13 -10.21 -4.00 -3.43
N SER A 14 -11.26 -4.81 -3.20
CA SER A 14 -11.46 -5.53 -1.95
C SER A 14 -10.35 -6.52 -1.63
N ILE A 15 -9.73 -7.14 -2.62
CA ILE A 15 -8.62 -8.09 -2.41
C ILE A 15 -7.40 -7.37 -1.85
N THR A 16 -7.16 -6.16 -2.27
CA THR A 16 -6.08 -5.30 -1.73
C THR A 16 -6.49 -4.69 -0.39
N ASP A 17 -7.72 -4.20 -0.28
CA ASP A 17 -8.24 -3.58 0.94
C ASP A 17 -8.21 -4.55 2.12
N MET A 18 -8.88 -5.68 2.00
CA MET A 18 -8.96 -6.78 2.98
C MET A 18 -8.93 -6.31 4.45
N TYR A 19 -9.89 -5.46 4.80
CA TYR A 19 -10.05 -4.93 6.16
C TYR A 19 -8.88 -4.07 6.64
N ARG A 20 -8.22 -3.36 5.73
CA ARG A 20 -7.21 -2.38 6.14
C ARG A 20 -7.86 -1.28 7.00
N VAL A 21 -7.08 -0.62 7.82
CA VAL A 21 -7.55 0.54 8.58
C VAL A 21 -7.31 1.79 7.73
N ARG A 22 -8.38 2.38 7.21
CA ARG A 22 -8.30 3.45 6.19
C ARG A 22 -7.64 4.73 6.67
N ASP A 23 -7.71 5.01 7.96
CA ASP A 23 -7.06 6.19 8.56
C ASP A 23 -5.59 5.95 8.90
N LEU A 24 -5.13 4.71 8.82
CA LEU A 24 -3.78 4.31 9.19
C LEU A 24 -3.17 3.48 8.07
N ASP A 25 -2.52 4.13 7.11
CA ASP A 25 -2.02 3.52 5.88
C ASP A 25 -1.14 2.29 6.08
N HIS A 26 -0.46 2.21 7.22
CA HIS A 26 0.45 1.10 7.50
C HIS A 26 -0.24 -0.14 8.07
N TYR A 27 -1.51 -0.05 8.42
CA TYR A 27 -2.29 -1.21 8.83
C TYR A 27 -2.95 -1.84 7.61
N ALA A 28 -2.23 -2.76 6.99
CA ALA A 28 -2.50 -3.26 5.65
C ALA A 28 -3.63 -4.29 5.55
N GLY A 29 -4.28 -4.64 6.66
CA GLY A 29 -5.39 -5.61 6.67
C GLY A 29 -4.93 -7.05 6.80
N CYS A 30 -5.77 -7.99 6.33
CA CYS A 30 -5.53 -9.43 6.48
C CYS A 30 -5.32 -10.17 5.15
N GLY A 31 -5.00 -9.45 4.08
CA GLY A 31 -4.81 -10.01 2.75
C GLY A 31 -3.35 -10.05 2.30
N TYR A 32 -3.13 -10.10 0.99
CA TYR A 32 -1.79 -10.23 0.42
C TYR A 32 -0.88 -9.04 0.77
N ALA A 33 -1.43 -7.84 0.91
CA ALA A 33 -0.63 -6.66 1.25
C ALA A 33 0.11 -6.85 2.58
N THR A 34 -0.56 -7.42 3.58
CA THR A 34 0.06 -7.76 4.87
C THR A 34 1.12 -8.84 4.72
N LEU A 35 0.85 -9.88 3.94
CA LEU A 35 1.81 -10.97 3.72
C LEU A 35 3.08 -10.45 3.02
N VAL A 36 2.93 -9.65 1.98
CA VAL A 36 4.07 -9.06 1.26
C VAL A 36 4.84 -8.11 2.17
N SER A 37 4.14 -7.25 2.92
CA SER A 37 4.77 -6.30 3.84
C SER A 37 5.57 -7.04 4.92
N ALA A 38 5.01 -8.10 5.48
CA ALA A 38 5.68 -8.88 6.51
C ALA A 38 6.93 -9.57 5.95
N GLN A 39 6.83 -10.16 4.76
CA GLN A 39 7.94 -10.87 4.14
C GLN A 39 9.09 -9.93 3.78
N LEU A 40 8.78 -8.84 3.06
CA LEU A 40 9.80 -7.87 2.65
C LEU A 40 10.38 -7.13 3.85
N GLY A 41 9.56 -6.79 4.83
CA GLY A 41 10.02 -6.13 6.06
C GLY A 41 10.94 -7.02 6.90
N TYR A 42 10.65 -8.32 6.93
CA TYR A 42 11.49 -9.30 7.61
C TYR A 42 12.85 -9.47 6.91
N GLU A 43 12.83 -9.58 5.58
CA GLU A 43 14.06 -9.77 4.78
C GLU A 43 14.92 -8.50 4.70
N ASN A 44 14.29 -7.32 4.78
CA ASN A 44 14.95 -6.03 4.56
C ASN A 44 14.54 -5.02 5.64
N PRO A 45 14.93 -5.25 6.91
CA PRO A 45 14.48 -4.38 8.00
C PRO A 45 14.85 -2.91 7.77
N GLY A 46 13.87 -2.02 7.87
CA GLY A 46 14.07 -0.59 7.75
C GLY A 46 14.26 -0.05 6.34
N GLU A 47 14.20 -0.90 5.29
CA GLU A 47 14.43 -0.47 3.91
C GLU A 47 13.15 -0.02 3.21
N TYR A 48 11.97 -0.45 3.68
CA TYR A 48 10.70 -0.17 3.02
C TYR A 48 9.67 0.43 3.97
N THR A 49 8.83 1.30 3.44
CA THR A 49 7.54 1.64 4.04
C THR A 49 6.43 1.10 3.16
N PHE A 50 5.33 0.68 3.77
CA PHE A 50 4.22 0.04 3.09
C PHE A 50 2.94 0.84 3.32
N ILE A 51 2.21 1.13 2.23
CA ILE A 51 0.96 1.88 2.28
C ILE A 51 -0.10 1.10 1.52
N ASN A 52 -1.24 0.86 2.15
CA ASN A 52 -2.38 0.21 1.49
C ASN A 52 -3.49 1.22 1.25
N ARG A 53 -3.82 1.47 -0.01
CA ARG A 53 -4.90 2.34 -0.46
C ARG A 53 -5.97 1.59 -1.24
N GLY A 54 -6.05 0.27 -1.13
CA GLY A 54 -7.14 -0.51 -1.70
C GLY A 54 -8.49 -0.12 -1.11
N ILE A 55 -9.54 -0.15 -1.92
CA ILE A 55 -10.91 0.14 -1.47
C ILE A 55 -11.84 -0.93 -2.00
N GLY A 56 -12.53 -1.61 -1.08
CA GLY A 56 -13.52 -2.61 -1.42
C GLY A 56 -14.61 -2.04 -2.33
N GLY A 57 -14.94 -2.77 -3.39
CA GLY A 57 -15.94 -2.35 -4.37
C GLY A 57 -15.41 -1.50 -5.51
N ASP A 58 -14.15 -1.06 -5.48
CA ASP A 58 -13.61 -0.23 -6.56
C ASP A 58 -13.46 -1.00 -7.86
N ARG A 59 -13.83 -0.32 -8.94
CA ARG A 59 -13.56 -0.74 -10.31
C ARG A 59 -12.38 0.05 -10.85
N SER A 60 -11.88 -0.30 -12.04
CA SER A 60 -10.76 0.42 -12.67
C SER A 60 -11.03 1.92 -12.81
N ILE A 61 -12.26 2.30 -13.13
CA ILE A 61 -12.63 3.71 -13.27
C ILE A 61 -12.60 4.45 -11.92
N ASP A 62 -12.97 3.77 -10.84
CA ASP A 62 -12.94 4.36 -9.51
C ASP A 62 -11.49 4.59 -9.04
N ILE A 63 -10.61 3.64 -9.32
CA ILE A 63 -9.17 3.76 -9.04
C ILE A 63 -8.58 4.90 -9.86
N LEU A 64 -8.92 5.01 -11.13
CA LEU A 64 -8.46 6.11 -11.98
C LEU A 64 -8.89 7.47 -11.44
N ALA A 65 -10.12 7.58 -10.95
CA ALA A 65 -10.66 8.83 -10.41
C ALA A 65 -9.87 9.36 -9.20
N ARG A 66 -9.23 8.48 -8.44
CA ARG A 66 -8.46 8.85 -7.23
C ARG A 66 -6.95 8.63 -7.36
N ILE A 67 -6.46 8.34 -8.57
CA ILE A 67 -5.07 7.94 -8.78
C ILE A 67 -4.07 9.03 -8.37
N LYS A 68 -4.41 10.29 -8.56
CA LYS A 68 -3.53 11.39 -8.17
C LYS A 68 -3.36 11.45 -6.66
N LYS A 69 -4.46 11.41 -5.92
CA LYS A 69 -4.47 11.51 -4.45
C LYS A 69 -3.88 10.26 -3.81
N ASP A 70 -4.31 9.07 -4.27
CA ASP A 70 -4.02 7.81 -3.59
C ASP A 70 -2.81 7.06 -4.15
N ALA A 71 -2.19 7.58 -5.19
CA ALA A 71 -0.99 6.98 -5.77
C ALA A 71 0.06 8.02 -6.11
N ILE A 72 -0.19 8.88 -7.08
CA ILE A 72 0.84 9.80 -7.61
C ILE A 72 1.36 10.74 -6.53
N ASN A 73 0.49 11.35 -5.73
CA ASN A 73 0.89 12.29 -4.68
C ASN A 73 1.65 11.62 -3.54
N LEU A 74 1.52 10.31 -3.36
CA LEU A 74 2.26 9.55 -2.36
C LEU A 74 3.69 9.24 -2.79
N LYS A 75 4.00 9.44 -4.06
CA LYS A 75 5.33 9.23 -4.65
C LYS A 75 5.89 7.85 -4.33
N PRO A 76 5.17 6.77 -4.67
CA PRO A 76 5.68 5.43 -4.41
C PRO A 76 6.85 5.09 -5.31
N ASP A 77 7.76 4.25 -4.83
CA ASP A 77 8.83 3.67 -5.64
C ASP A 77 8.32 2.44 -6.39
N TYR A 78 7.37 1.74 -5.77
CA TYR A 78 6.74 0.55 -6.35
C TYR A 78 5.25 0.54 -6.11
#